data_f81122ee04d926e8c9eaeb2b8aefd2b4
#
_entry.id   f81122ee04d926e8c9eaeb2b8aefd2b4
#
_cell.length_a   1.000
_cell.length_b   1.000
_cell.length_c   1.000
_cell.angle_alpha   90.00
_cell.angle_beta   90.00
_cell.angle_gamma   90.00
#
_symmetry.space_group_name_H-M   'P 1'
#
loop_
_entity.id
_entity.type
_entity.pdbx_description
1 polymer ?
#
loop_
_entity_poly.entity_id
_entity_poly.type
_entity_poly.pdbx_seq_one_letter_code
_entity_poly.pdbx_strand_id
1 'polypeptide(L)'
;MPRADERAGRSAPKKPVFDGRAGMVKFAVWENQGKKGPFASVTFARLYKDGNDKWQTTSSFDVWDLADLARAAFSAEAYIRQNYGSHDEPGDEGRRGTSVA
;
A
#
# COMPACT_ATOMS: atom_id res chain seq x y z
N MET A 1 13.67 -16.81 -12.78
CA MET A 1 13.11 -16.74 -12.47
C MET A 1 12.45 -16.85 -12.48
N PRO A 2 12.16 -16.70 -12.18
CA PRO A 2 11.36 -16.59 -12.08
C PRO A 2 10.78 -16.66 -11.68
N ARG A 3 10.54 -16.58 -11.23
CA ARG A 3 9.90 -16.65 -10.94
C ARG A 3 9.07 -16.15 -10.88
N ALA A 4 9.13 -15.77 -10.22
CA ALA A 4 8.25 -15.07 -10.16
C ALA A 4 7.77 -14.68 -11.25
N ASP A 5 8.05 -14.60 -11.72
CA ASP A 5 7.59 -14.21 -12.65
C ASP A 5 7.16 -14.98 -13.46
N GLU A 6 7.34 -15.91 -13.32
CA GLU A 6 6.84 -16.64 -14.01
C GLU A 6 5.60 -16.78 -13.80
N ARG A 7 5.18 -16.85 -12.87
CA ARG A 7 3.97 -16.83 -12.61
C ARG A 7 3.46 -15.82 -13.33
N ALA A 8 4.16 -15.01 -13.60
CA ALA A 8 3.72 -13.96 -14.26
C ALA A 8 3.32 -14.31 -15.57
N GLY A 9 3.75 -15.31 -16.07
CA GLY A 9 3.41 -15.54 -17.41
C GLY A 9 2.00 -15.56 -17.70
N ARG A 10 1.17 -15.80 -16.75
CA ARG A 10 -0.13 -15.87 -17.07
C ARG A 10 -0.64 -14.58 -17.36
N SER A 11 -0.18 -13.57 -16.88
CA SER A 11 -0.67 -12.30 -17.21
C SER A 11 0.42 -11.33 -16.99
N ALA A 12 0.29 -10.18 -17.50
CA ALA A 12 1.31 -9.19 -17.33
C ALA A 12 1.46 -8.87 -15.87
N PRO A 13 2.64 -8.59 -15.42
CA PRO A 13 2.84 -8.23 -14.06
C PRO A 13 2.07 -6.95 -13.77
N LYS A 14 1.49 -6.86 -12.62
CA LYS A 14 0.79 -5.69 -12.25
C LYS A 14 1.74 -4.65 -11.85
N LYS A 15 1.42 -3.43 -12.11
CA LYS A 15 2.20 -2.30 -11.65
C LYS A 15 1.33 -1.49 -10.74
N PRO A 16 1.90 -0.83 -9.75
CA PRO A 16 1.09 -0.01 -8.88
C PRO A 16 0.55 1.16 -9.68
N VAL A 17 -0.63 1.64 -9.33
CA VAL A 17 -1.18 2.80 -9.99
C VAL A 17 -0.62 4.05 -9.37
N PHE A 18 -0.03 3.95 -8.20
CA PHE A 18 0.58 5.08 -7.54
C PHE A 18 1.54 4.53 -6.50
N ASP A 19 2.66 5.18 -6.28
CA ASP A 19 3.54 4.74 -5.23
C ASP A 19 4.31 5.93 -4.71
N GLY A 20 4.96 5.76 -3.60
CA GLY A 20 5.74 6.82 -3.01
C GLY A 20 6.52 6.32 -1.82
N ARG A 21 7.08 7.25 -1.10
CA ARG A 21 7.92 6.92 0.02
C ARG A 21 7.88 8.03 1.05
N ALA A 22 7.97 7.66 2.31
CA ALA A 22 8.14 8.60 3.40
C ALA A 22 9.29 8.06 4.22
N GLY A 23 10.43 8.74 4.21
CA GLY A 23 11.61 8.23 4.88
C GLY A 23 12.00 6.91 4.27
N MET A 24 12.14 5.89 5.08
CA MET A 24 12.48 4.57 4.59
C MET A 24 11.26 3.71 4.33
N VAL A 25 10.07 4.25 4.47
CA VAL A 25 8.86 3.48 4.26
C VAL A 25 8.33 3.75 2.86
N LYS A 26 8.22 2.71 2.06
CA LYS A 26 7.69 2.81 0.71
C LYS A 26 6.25 2.35 0.73
N PHE A 27 5.44 2.88 -0.16
CA PHE A 27 4.10 2.36 -0.29
C PHE A 27 3.74 2.26 -1.77
N ALA A 28 2.81 1.39 -2.07
CA ALA A 28 2.32 1.23 -3.43
C ALA A 28 0.82 1.00 -3.38
N VAL A 29 0.10 1.64 -4.27
CA VAL A 29 -1.34 1.48 -4.37
C VAL A 29 -1.61 0.62 -5.59
N TRP A 30 -2.44 -0.39 -5.42
CA TRP A 30 -2.72 -1.37 -6.46
C TRP A 30 -4.19 -1.36 -6.77
N GLU A 31 -4.53 -1.46 -8.03
CA GLU A 31 -5.91 -1.52 -8.40
C GLU A 31 -6.32 -2.98 -8.58
N ASN A 32 -7.42 -3.36 -8.04
CA ASN A 32 -7.93 -4.71 -8.12
C ASN A 32 -9.34 -4.68 -8.70
N GLN A 33 -9.76 -5.76 -9.32
CA GLN A 33 -11.09 -5.81 -9.89
C GLN A 33 -12.00 -6.59 -8.96
N GLY A 34 -13.07 -5.98 -8.57
CA GLY A 34 -14.03 -6.63 -7.69
C GLY A 34 -15.36 -6.76 -8.37
N LYS A 35 -16.28 -7.37 -7.72
CA LYS A 35 -17.58 -7.56 -8.30
C LYS A 35 -18.31 -6.27 -8.51
N LYS A 36 -18.05 -5.29 -7.70
CA LYS A 36 -18.71 -4.02 -7.84
C LYS A 36 -17.86 -2.99 -8.53
N GLY A 37 -16.79 -3.40 -9.13
CA GLY A 37 -15.93 -2.48 -9.85
C GLY A 37 -14.54 -2.48 -9.25
N PRO A 38 -13.69 -1.61 -9.73
CA PRO A 38 -12.31 -1.59 -9.26
C PRO A 38 -12.22 -1.05 -7.84
N PHE A 39 -11.28 -1.55 -7.10
CA PHE A 39 -10.99 -1.03 -5.79
C PHE A 39 -9.48 -1.03 -5.58
N ALA A 40 -9.02 -0.27 -4.62
CA ALA A 40 -7.59 -0.12 -4.40
C ALA A 40 -7.15 -0.80 -3.12
N SER A 41 -5.94 -1.31 -3.13
CA SER A 41 -5.32 -1.80 -1.91
C SER A 41 -3.93 -1.20 -1.84
N VAL A 42 -3.32 -1.25 -0.69
CA VAL A 42 -2.02 -0.61 -0.47
C VAL A 42 -1.08 -1.57 0.20
N THR A 43 0.16 -1.57 -0.24
CA THR A 43 1.18 -2.34 0.45
C THR A 43 2.25 -1.41 0.94
N PHE A 44 2.89 -1.77 2.04
CA PHE A 44 3.96 -0.97 2.62
C PHE A 44 5.18 -1.83 2.82
N ALA A 45 6.35 -1.23 2.70
CA ALA A 45 7.59 -1.93 2.95
C ALA A 45 8.62 -0.95 3.49
N ARG A 46 9.53 -1.42 4.28
CA ARG A 46 10.59 -0.59 4.81
C ARG A 46 11.91 -0.96 4.14
N LEU A 47 12.67 0.04 3.75
CA LEU A 47 13.97 -0.20 3.16
C LEU A 47 15.01 -0.32 4.25
N TYR A 48 15.93 -1.21 4.09
CA TYR A 48 17.05 -1.32 5.01
C TYR A 48 18.27 -1.86 4.26
N LYS A 49 19.43 -1.64 4.82
CA LYS A 49 20.64 -2.19 4.24
C LYS A 49 21.01 -3.43 5.00
N ASP A 50 21.33 -4.50 4.28
CA ASP A 50 21.67 -5.72 4.96
C ASP A 50 23.15 -5.77 5.27
N GLY A 51 23.62 -6.88 5.78
CA GLY A 51 24.99 -7.02 6.18
C GLY A 51 25.97 -6.93 5.04
N ASN A 52 25.53 -7.08 3.80
CA ASN A 52 26.40 -6.95 2.66
C ASN A 52 26.25 -5.60 1.99
N ASP A 53 25.70 -4.66 2.71
CA ASP A 53 25.56 -3.30 2.20
C ASP A 53 24.60 -3.22 1.03
N LYS A 54 23.67 -4.13 0.91
CA LYS A 54 22.71 -4.07 -0.15
C LYS A 54 21.36 -3.68 0.39
N TRP A 55 20.62 -2.94 -0.42
CA TRP A 55 19.29 -2.49 0.00
C TRP A 55 18.29 -3.62 -0.13
N GLN A 56 17.51 -3.78 0.90
CA GLN A 56 16.48 -4.81 0.96
C GLN A 56 15.19 -4.18 1.47
N THR A 57 14.10 -4.93 1.40
CA THR A 57 12.84 -4.45 1.96
C THR A 57 12.29 -5.49 2.93
N THR A 58 11.50 -5.02 3.86
CA THR A 58 10.87 -5.88 4.84
C THR A 58 9.49 -5.32 5.14
N SER A 59 8.59 -6.15 5.63
CA SER A 59 7.30 -5.69 6.08
C SER A 59 7.24 -5.49 7.57
N SER A 60 8.38 -5.53 8.24
CA SER A 60 8.45 -5.24 9.67
C SER A 60 8.92 -3.83 9.87
N PHE A 61 8.36 -3.12 10.82
CA PHE A 61 8.68 -1.71 11.02
C PHE A 61 9.11 -1.47 12.45
N ASP A 62 10.18 -0.70 12.60
CA ASP A 62 10.67 -0.36 13.89
C ASP A 62 9.86 0.76 14.43
N VAL A 63 9.95 0.99 15.72
CA VAL A 63 9.24 2.09 16.35
C VAL A 63 9.64 3.41 15.68
N TRP A 64 10.87 3.52 15.25
CA TRP A 64 11.34 4.76 14.64
C TRP A 64 10.75 5.00 13.25
N ASP A 65 10.17 3.98 12.67
CA ASP A 65 9.58 4.11 11.35
C ASP A 65 8.09 4.38 11.39
N LEU A 66 7.49 4.35 12.57
CA LEU A 66 6.03 4.40 12.63
C LEU A 66 5.46 5.75 12.16
N ALA A 67 6.14 6.83 12.42
CA ALA A 67 5.65 8.11 11.94
C ALA A 67 5.71 8.16 10.43
N ASP A 68 6.75 7.60 9.83
CA ASP A 68 6.85 7.57 8.39
C ASP A 68 5.81 6.63 7.80
N LEU A 69 5.53 5.53 8.48
CA LEU A 69 4.49 4.63 8.03
C LEU A 69 3.15 5.36 8.03
N ALA A 70 2.88 6.15 9.05
CA ALA A 70 1.65 6.90 9.10
C ALA A 70 1.58 7.91 7.96
N ARG A 71 2.66 8.58 7.67
CA ARG A 71 2.66 9.55 6.57
C ARG A 71 2.46 8.84 5.25
N ALA A 72 3.07 7.68 5.06
CA ALA A 72 2.88 6.91 3.85
C ALA A 72 1.42 6.50 3.71
N ALA A 73 0.82 6.08 4.81
CA ALA A 73 -0.57 5.65 4.80
C ALA A 73 -1.49 6.82 4.43
N PHE A 74 -1.24 7.99 4.99
CA PHE A 74 -2.06 9.14 4.64
C PHE A 74 -1.89 9.55 3.19
N SER A 75 -0.69 9.43 2.65
CA SER A 75 -0.48 9.76 1.25
C SER A 75 -1.24 8.80 0.35
N ALA A 76 -1.21 7.52 0.68
CA ALA A 76 -1.93 6.54 -0.10
C ALA A 76 -3.42 6.79 0.00
N GLU A 77 -3.89 7.11 1.18
CA GLU A 77 -5.30 7.35 1.38
C GLU A 77 -5.77 8.55 0.57
N ALA A 78 -4.99 9.60 0.54
CA ALA A 78 -5.37 10.79 -0.21
C ALA A 78 -5.52 10.46 -1.69
N TYR A 79 -4.60 9.67 -2.21
CA TYR A 79 -4.67 9.30 -3.61
C TYR A 79 -5.93 8.47 -3.87
N ILE A 80 -6.21 7.52 -2.99
CA ILE A 80 -7.35 6.64 -3.19
C ILE A 80 -8.64 7.42 -3.11
N ARG A 81 -8.76 8.33 -2.17
CA ARG A 81 -9.97 9.10 -2.07
C ARG A 81 -10.21 9.93 -3.31
N GLN A 82 -9.17 10.46 -3.89
CA GLN A 82 -9.33 11.28 -5.07
C GLN A 82 -9.64 10.49 -6.32
N ASN A 83 -9.15 9.28 -6.41
CA ASN A 83 -9.25 8.53 -7.64
C ASN A 83 -10.26 7.41 -7.61
N TYR A 84 -10.67 6.97 -6.44
CA TYR A 84 -11.64 5.89 -6.33
C TYR A 84 -12.86 6.32 -5.54
N GLY A 85 -12.94 7.59 -5.20
CA GLY A 85 -14.08 8.08 -4.48
C GLY A 85 -14.08 7.62 -3.05
N SER A 86 -15.03 8.06 -2.33
CA SER A 86 -15.05 7.67 -0.98
C SER A 86 -15.74 6.37 -0.86
N HIS A 87 -15.45 5.67 0.18
CA HIS A 87 -16.03 4.40 0.35
C HIS A 87 -17.20 4.59 1.21
N ASP A 88 -18.26 5.02 0.70
CA ASP A 88 -19.35 5.38 1.41
C ASP A 88 -20.37 4.47 1.81
N GLU A 89 -20.16 3.29 2.04
CA GLU A 89 -21.19 2.42 2.44
C GLU A 89 -21.66 2.81 3.76
N PRO A 90 -22.83 2.53 4.07
CA PRO A 90 -23.38 2.85 5.36
C PRO A 90 -22.59 2.29 6.51
N GLY A 91 -22.03 1.18 6.32
CA GLY A 91 -21.27 0.65 7.40
C GLY A 91 -20.09 1.48 7.72
N ASP A 92 -19.58 2.15 6.77
CA ASP A 92 -18.44 2.95 7.01
C ASP A 92 -18.79 4.06 7.90
N GLU A 93 -19.90 4.63 7.74
CA GLU A 93 -20.22 5.72 8.55
C GLU A 93 -20.30 5.33 9.97
N GLY A 94 -20.89 4.23 10.22
CA GLY A 94 -20.98 3.83 11.57
C GLY A 94 -19.66 3.56 12.16
N ARG A 95 -18.80 2.97 11.39
CA ARG A 95 -17.51 2.67 11.90
C ARG A 95 -16.75 3.88 12.22
N ARG A 96 -16.84 4.86 11.40
CA ARG A 96 -16.07 5.99 11.63
C ARG A 96 -16.46 6.62 12.90
N GLY A 97 -17.69 6.67 13.14
CA GLY A 97 -18.12 7.28 14.30
C GLY A 97 -17.58 6.67 15.52
N THR A 98 -17.37 5.39 15.48
CA THR A 98 -16.92 4.86 16.64
C THR A 98 -15.52 4.90 16.69
N SER A 99 -14.90 4.83 15.65
CA SER A 99 -13.54 4.62 15.68
C SER A 99 -12.78 5.67 16.25
N VAL A 100 -13.23 6.71 16.30
CA VAL A 100 -12.44 7.64 16.69
C VAL A 100 -12.26 7.67 17.94
N ALA A 101 -12.83 7.10 18.46
CA ALA A 101 -12.66 7.17 19.74
C ALA A 101 -11.53 7.01 20.15
#